data_f6bd499f40394cc50a99dc2a77c1fe3a
#
_entry.id   f6bd499f40394cc50a99dc2a77c1fe3a
#
_cell.length_a   1.000
_cell.length_b   1.000
_cell.length_c   1.000
_cell.angle_alpha   90.00
_cell.angle_beta   90.00
_cell.angle_gamma   90.00
#
_symmetry.space_group_name_H-M   'P 1'
#
loop_
_entity.id
_entity.type
_entity.pdbx_description
1 polymer ?
#
loop_
_entity_poly.entity_id
_entity_poly.type
_entity_poly.pdbx_seq_one_letter_code
_entity_poly.pdbx_strand_id
1 'polypeptide(L)'
;MNRRIFSSFIFLLLVGWAFAVSVTPAGNLPEYYAAVNNQSGKNLFDKVHTVAKVGYHSLGYDGLWSAYKQTDVRPDGTIWDMYSNCHFKLGSKQCGNYGSECDCYNREHSIPKSWFGKTTSGPGCDIFHLVPTDGKVNGMRSNYAFGEVSSASYTSGNGSKLGSSKTISVNGKTVAGDNISATCSGKVFEPIDEYKGDFARGYFGTMIRWAGDHQAFTSGNGGSIFSGNYTATGNFGLTKYGVALLLKWHREDPVSEKEIARNNGIQKTQGNRNPFIDYPYLVEYIWGEKAGEKVNLSNLISSSDSRFHPGESNGWIGDATDVEEVTFEPIVPTAVKVLRDGQLLIIQGEKVYNAQGCLINN
;
A
#
# COMPACT_ATOMS: atom_id res chain seq x y z
N MET A 1 47.53 56.30 30.63
CA MET A 1 46.07 56.31 30.79
C MET A 1 45.46 55.38 29.66
N ASN A 2 45.37 54.06 29.93
CA ASN A 2 44.99 53.08 28.94
C ASN A 2 43.49 52.75 29.10
N ARG A 3 42.68 53.12 28.12
CA ARG A 3 41.28 52.69 28.04
C ARG A 3 41.21 51.31 27.34
N ARG A 4 40.82 50.30 28.09
CA ARG A 4 40.44 48.98 27.56
C ARG A 4 39.01 49.06 27.08
N ILE A 5 38.79 48.79 25.77
CA ILE A 5 37.48 48.63 25.16
C ILE A 5 37.12 47.16 25.33
N PHE A 6 36.04 46.86 26.12
CA PHE A 6 35.41 45.55 26.18
C PHE A 6 34.40 45.44 25.04
N SER A 7 34.68 44.57 24.09
CA SER A 7 33.73 44.20 23.03
C SER A 7 32.91 43.04 23.56
N SER A 8 31.65 43.30 23.86
CA SER A 8 30.68 42.25 24.24
C SER A 8 30.14 41.60 22.97
N PHE A 9 30.54 40.36 22.72
CA PHE A 9 29.90 39.50 21.72
C PHE A 9 28.57 39.00 22.28
N ILE A 10 27.46 39.49 21.74
CA ILE A 10 26.14 38.93 21.98
C ILE A 10 25.99 37.70 21.06
N PHE A 11 26.04 36.51 21.66
CA PHE A 11 25.68 35.25 20.98
C PHE A 11 24.16 35.16 20.89
N LEU A 12 23.60 35.43 19.72
CA LEU A 12 22.19 35.18 19.44
C LEU A 12 22.01 33.66 19.26
N LEU A 13 21.51 32.99 20.30
CA LEU A 13 21.01 31.61 20.20
C LEU A 13 19.73 31.65 19.40
N LEU A 14 19.80 31.29 18.09
CA LEU A 14 18.67 30.93 17.30
C LEU A 14 18.14 29.55 17.80
N VAL A 15 17.22 29.59 18.75
CA VAL A 15 16.44 28.42 19.11
C VAL A 15 15.49 28.16 17.94
N GLY A 16 15.90 27.28 17.03
CA GLY A 16 15.04 26.75 16.02
C GLY A 16 13.89 25.98 16.69
N TRP A 17 12.69 26.53 16.65
CA TRP A 17 11.48 25.83 17.03
C TRP A 17 11.26 24.72 16.00
N ALA A 18 11.71 23.51 16.29
CA ALA A 18 11.24 22.32 15.62
C ALA A 18 9.75 22.18 16.00
N PHE A 19 8.87 22.59 15.10
CA PHE A 19 7.46 22.22 15.21
C PHE A 19 7.41 20.69 15.15
N ALA A 20 7.26 20.05 16.30
CA ALA A 20 6.84 18.67 16.36
C ALA A 20 5.46 18.63 15.70
N VAL A 21 5.39 18.12 14.46
CA VAL A 21 4.10 17.84 13.82
C VAL A 21 3.42 16.81 14.71
N SER A 22 2.38 17.24 15.42
CA SER A 22 1.60 16.31 16.23
C SER A 22 1.04 15.27 15.29
N VAL A 23 1.26 13.98 15.59
CA VAL A 23 0.72 12.87 14.80
C VAL A 23 -0.80 12.94 14.93
N THR A 24 -1.46 13.52 13.92
CA THR A 24 -2.91 13.67 13.90
C THR A 24 -3.53 12.28 13.68
N PRO A 25 -4.54 11.88 14.46
CA PRO A 25 -5.29 10.65 14.21
C PRO A 25 -5.89 10.65 12.80
N ALA A 26 -6.21 9.47 12.27
CA ALA A 26 -6.69 9.21 10.90
C ALA A 26 -7.83 10.13 10.38
N GLY A 27 -8.41 11.00 11.22
CA GLY A 27 -9.49 11.91 10.85
C GLY A 27 -9.09 13.20 10.12
N ASN A 28 -7.78 13.53 9.96
CA ASN A 28 -7.36 14.76 9.27
C ASN A 28 -6.21 14.49 8.28
N LEU A 29 -6.44 13.60 7.34
CA LEU A 29 -5.45 13.30 6.30
C LEU A 29 -5.06 14.52 5.45
N PRO A 30 -5.98 15.45 5.06
CA PRO A 30 -5.59 16.66 4.33
C PRO A 30 -4.52 17.49 5.05
N GLU A 31 -4.60 17.65 6.36
CA GLU A 31 -3.57 18.38 7.13
C GLU A 31 -2.24 17.58 7.21
N TYR A 32 -2.35 16.27 7.45
CA TYR A 32 -1.17 15.40 7.50
C TYR A 32 -0.37 15.43 6.19
N TYR A 33 -1.06 15.52 5.04
CA TYR A 33 -0.45 15.57 3.71
C TYR A 33 -0.32 16.98 3.12
N ALA A 34 -0.57 18.05 3.87
CA ALA A 34 -0.56 19.43 3.34
C ALA A 34 0.72 19.81 2.58
N ALA A 35 1.89 19.29 3.02
CA ALA A 35 3.19 19.55 2.40
C ALA A 35 3.31 18.96 0.96
N VAL A 36 2.44 18.03 0.59
CA VAL A 36 2.41 17.38 -0.74
C VAL A 36 1.69 18.26 -1.76
N ASN A 37 0.79 19.16 -1.31
CA ASN A 37 0.00 20.00 -2.19
C ASN A 37 0.88 20.92 -3.05
N ASN A 38 0.50 21.12 -4.32
CA ASN A 38 1.23 21.92 -5.31
C ASN A 38 2.67 21.46 -5.65
N GLN A 39 3.04 20.24 -5.23
CA GLN A 39 4.34 19.65 -5.56
C GLN A 39 4.25 18.78 -6.83
N SER A 40 5.40 18.63 -7.53
CA SER A 40 5.53 17.77 -8.72
C SER A 40 6.92 17.16 -8.82
N GLY A 41 7.08 16.09 -9.57
CA GLY A 41 8.36 15.45 -9.87
C GLY A 41 9.18 15.14 -8.62
N LYS A 42 10.47 15.52 -8.62
CA LYS A 42 11.38 15.25 -7.48
C LYS A 42 10.92 15.91 -6.17
N ASN A 43 10.38 17.13 -6.24
CA ASN A 43 9.87 17.82 -5.05
C ASN A 43 8.68 17.07 -4.44
N LEU A 44 7.77 16.54 -5.27
CA LEU A 44 6.68 15.69 -4.82
C LEU A 44 7.23 14.44 -4.12
N PHE A 45 8.15 13.72 -4.78
CA PHE A 45 8.77 12.53 -4.21
C PHE A 45 9.37 12.81 -2.82
N ASP A 46 10.14 13.91 -2.68
CA ASP A 46 10.79 14.28 -1.41
C ASP A 46 9.77 14.68 -0.33
N LYS A 47 8.67 15.32 -0.70
CA LYS A 47 7.61 15.65 0.27
C LYS A 47 6.86 14.41 0.73
N VAL A 48 6.53 13.48 -0.18
CA VAL A 48 5.91 12.20 0.18
C VAL A 48 6.87 11.36 1.05
N HIS A 49 8.17 11.32 0.72
CA HIS A 49 9.19 10.72 1.58
C HIS A 49 9.19 11.34 3.00
N THR A 50 9.14 12.67 3.09
CA THR A 50 9.13 13.37 4.39
C THR A 50 7.87 13.01 5.19
N VAL A 51 6.70 13.01 4.56
CA VAL A 51 5.43 12.67 5.21
C VAL A 51 5.40 11.20 5.65
N ALA A 52 5.90 10.27 4.83
CA ALA A 52 5.99 8.85 5.17
C ALA A 52 6.86 8.56 6.41
N LYS A 53 7.68 9.53 6.84
CA LYS A 53 8.55 9.43 8.04
C LYS A 53 7.89 9.95 9.31
N VAL A 54 6.86 10.78 9.18
CA VAL A 54 6.24 11.47 10.33
C VAL A 54 5.73 10.46 11.36
N GLY A 55 6.22 10.59 12.59
CA GLY A 55 5.83 9.73 13.70
C GLY A 55 6.48 8.34 13.73
N TYR A 56 7.25 7.96 12.69
CA TYR A 56 7.87 6.64 12.65
C TYR A 56 8.75 6.35 13.87
N HIS A 57 8.53 5.20 14.48
CA HIS A 57 9.44 4.58 15.43
C HIS A 57 9.58 3.08 15.14
N SER A 58 10.77 2.54 15.37
CA SER A 58 11.03 1.13 15.14
C SER A 58 10.35 0.27 16.20
N LEU A 59 9.61 -0.74 15.77
CA LEU A 59 9.03 -1.76 16.65
C LEU A 59 10.07 -2.75 17.17
N GLY A 60 11.26 -2.77 16.55
CA GLY A 60 12.17 -3.90 16.68
C GLY A 60 11.60 -5.17 16.03
N TYR A 61 12.48 -6.14 15.76
CA TYR A 61 12.06 -7.32 15.00
C TYR A 61 11.04 -8.18 15.76
N ASP A 62 11.17 -8.29 17.08
CA ASP A 62 10.24 -9.07 17.90
C ASP A 62 8.94 -8.33 18.20
N GLY A 63 8.96 -7.00 18.23
CA GLY A 63 7.76 -6.18 18.39
C GLY A 63 6.73 -6.34 17.26
N LEU A 64 7.16 -6.80 16.07
CA LEU A 64 6.27 -7.10 14.95
C LEU A 64 5.18 -8.12 15.31
N TRP A 65 5.49 -9.12 16.15
CA TRP A 65 4.48 -10.09 16.58
C TRP A 65 3.31 -9.46 17.34
N SER A 66 3.60 -8.48 18.17
CA SER A 66 2.56 -7.73 18.90
C SER A 66 1.82 -6.77 17.99
N ALA A 67 2.51 -6.16 17.01
CA ALA A 67 1.92 -5.23 16.06
C ALA A 67 0.89 -5.91 15.14
N TYR A 68 1.11 -7.15 14.73
CA TYR A 68 0.17 -7.90 13.89
C TYR A 68 -1.22 -8.02 14.51
N LYS A 69 -1.34 -7.93 15.85
CA LYS A 69 -2.65 -7.88 16.51
C LYS A 69 -3.51 -6.69 16.05
N GLN A 70 -2.86 -5.58 15.68
CA GLN A 70 -3.53 -4.36 15.25
C GLN A 70 -3.61 -4.22 13.73
N THR A 71 -2.81 -4.99 13.00
CA THR A 71 -2.60 -4.78 11.56
C THR A 71 -3.02 -5.95 10.69
N ASP A 72 -2.89 -7.19 11.19
CA ASP A 72 -2.98 -8.36 10.33
C ASP A 72 -3.84 -9.50 10.92
N VAL A 73 -4.88 -9.16 11.70
CA VAL A 73 -5.84 -10.12 12.26
C VAL A 73 -7.23 -9.88 11.66
N ARG A 74 -7.84 -10.97 11.19
CA ARG A 74 -9.21 -11.00 10.70
C ARG A 74 -10.22 -10.90 11.85
N PRO A 75 -11.49 -10.54 11.57
CA PRO A 75 -12.53 -10.48 12.60
C PRO A 75 -12.74 -11.79 13.37
N ASP A 76 -12.44 -12.94 12.77
CA ASP A 76 -12.52 -14.27 13.40
C ASP A 76 -11.32 -14.61 14.30
N GLY A 77 -10.36 -13.69 14.42
CA GLY A 77 -9.14 -13.84 15.23
C GLY A 77 -8.01 -14.62 14.55
N THR A 78 -8.17 -15.00 13.29
CA THR A 78 -7.08 -15.60 12.50
C THR A 78 -6.19 -14.51 11.90
N ILE A 79 -4.93 -14.84 11.60
CA ILE A 79 -4.05 -13.89 10.90
C ILE A 79 -4.49 -13.74 9.43
N TRP A 80 -4.17 -12.59 8.87
CA TRP A 80 -4.40 -12.32 7.45
C TRP A 80 -3.21 -12.82 6.63
N ASP A 81 -3.20 -14.12 6.35
CA ASP A 81 -2.18 -14.74 5.51
C ASP A 81 -2.51 -14.50 4.03
N MET A 82 -1.65 -13.75 3.32
CA MET A 82 -1.84 -13.41 1.91
C MET A 82 -1.21 -14.43 0.95
N TYR A 83 -0.51 -15.44 1.48
CA TYR A 83 0.19 -16.44 0.64
C TYR A 83 -0.48 -17.81 0.63
N SER A 84 -1.34 -18.09 1.62
CA SER A 84 -2.02 -19.37 1.72
C SER A 84 -3.48 -19.21 2.18
N ASN A 85 -4.22 -20.31 2.16
CA ASN A 85 -5.57 -20.38 2.73
C ASN A 85 -5.56 -20.97 4.16
N CYS A 86 -4.44 -20.96 4.84
CA CYS A 86 -4.30 -21.48 6.19
C CYS A 86 -4.89 -20.53 7.22
N HIS A 87 -5.62 -21.08 8.20
CA HIS A 87 -6.26 -20.33 9.27
C HIS A 87 -5.43 -20.40 10.56
N PHE A 88 -4.37 -19.59 10.64
CA PHE A 88 -3.56 -19.49 11.85
C PHE A 88 -4.17 -18.52 12.85
N LYS A 89 -4.26 -18.91 14.12
CA LYS A 89 -4.57 -17.96 15.21
C LYS A 89 -3.31 -17.21 15.61
N LEU A 90 -3.45 -15.91 15.85
CA LEU A 90 -2.34 -15.07 16.30
C LEU A 90 -1.70 -15.64 17.58
N GLY A 91 -0.36 -15.72 17.61
CA GLY A 91 0.42 -16.25 18.73
C GLY A 91 0.49 -17.77 18.81
N SER A 92 -0.18 -18.48 17.90
CA SER A 92 -0.17 -19.94 17.80
C SER A 92 0.55 -20.39 16.54
N LYS A 93 1.36 -21.44 16.58
CA LYS A 93 2.09 -21.98 15.42
C LYS A 93 3.07 -20.99 14.76
N GLN A 94 3.67 -20.07 15.51
CA GLN A 94 4.80 -19.27 15.03
C GLN A 94 6.05 -20.15 14.96
N CYS A 95 6.71 -20.23 13.80
CA CYS A 95 7.92 -21.05 13.67
C CYS A 95 8.86 -20.60 12.54
N GLY A 96 10.07 -21.17 12.56
CA GLY A 96 11.05 -21.11 11.48
C GLY A 96 11.27 -22.44 10.75
N ASN A 97 10.70 -23.55 11.26
CA ASN A 97 10.83 -24.89 10.69
C ASN A 97 9.45 -25.40 10.25
N TYR A 98 9.31 -25.76 9.02
CA TYR A 98 8.08 -26.21 8.38
C TYR A 98 8.38 -27.32 7.34
N GLY A 99 7.48 -28.27 7.21
CA GLY A 99 7.50 -29.30 6.16
C GLY A 99 6.47 -29.03 5.07
N SER A 100 5.27 -28.64 5.49
CA SER A 100 4.10 -28.44 4.63
C SER A 100 3.44 -27.09 4.86
N GLU A 101 2.54 -26.70 3.95
CA GLU A 101 1.62 -25.59 4.20
C GLU A 101 0.76 -25.88 5.42
N CYS A 102 0.37 -24.85 6.14
CA CYS A 102 -0.41 -24.88 7.38
C CYS A 102 0.30 -25.47 8.60
N ASP A 103 1.58 -25.80 8.51
CA ASP A 103 2.36 -26.21 9.69
C ASP A 103 2.50 -25.03 10.66
N CYS A 104 2.92 -23.87 10.15
CA CYS A 104 3.12 -22.66 10.92
C CYS A 104 3.24 -21.42 10.04
N TYR A 105 3.20 -20.25 10.68
CA TYR A 105 3.45 -18.97 10.02
C TYR A 105 4.67 -18.25 10.59
N ASN A 106 5.23 -17.36 9.78
CA ASN A 106 6.35 -16.52 10.17
C ASN A 106 6.22 -15.09 9.62
N ARG A 107 7.24 -14.27 9.87
CA ARG A 107 7.30 -12.87 9.41
C ARG A 107 7.87 -12.87 8.00
N GLU A 108 7.02 -12.63 7.00
CA GLU A 108 7.43 -12.43 5.63
C GLU A 108 7.97 -11.01 5.42
N HIS A 109 9.16 -10.90 4.87
CA HIS A 109 9.67 -9.68 4.28
C HIS A 109 9.28 -9.66 2.79
N SER A 110 8.17 -9.05 2.45
CA SER A 110 7.74 -8.98 1.04
C SER A 110 8.79 -8.29 0.16
N ILE A 111 9.53 -7.31 0.69
CA ILE A 111 10.85 -6.89 0.18
C ILE A 111 11.90 -7.70 0.94
N PRO A 112 12.54 -8.72 0.31
CA PRO A 112 13.46 -9.62 0.99
C PRO A 112 14.63 -8.92 1.69
N LYS A 113 14.95 -9.33 2.91
CA LYS A 113 16.11 -8.79 3.65
C LYS A 113 17.41 -8.85 2.87
N SER A 114 17.60 -9.87 2.05
CA SER A 114 18.80 -10.02 1.22
C SER A 114 18.98 -8.90 0.21
N TRP A 115 17.94 -8.14 -0.10
CA TRP A 115 18.00 -7.03 -1.05
C TRP A 115 18.57 -5.75 -0.44
N PHE A 116 18.61 -5.64 0.89
CA PHE A 116 19.06 -4.45 1.63
C PHE A 116 19.95 -4.77 2.85
N GLY A 117 20.83 -5.77 2.73
CA GLY A 117 21.88 -6.05 3.72
C GLY A 117 21.51 -7.03 4.82
N LYS A 118 20.39 -7.76 4.70
CA LYS A 118 19.92 -8.78 5.66
C LYS A 118 19.67 -8.26 7.08
N THR A 119 19.45 -6.96 7.24
CA THR A 119 19.21 -6.33 8.54
C THR A 119 17.84 -6.70 9.12
N THR A 120 17.75 -6.69 10.44
CA THR A 120 16.52 -6.75 11.22
C THR A 120 16.26 -5.43 11.96
N SER A 121 16.82 -4.34 11.46
CA SER A 121 16.59 -2.96 11.90
C SER A 121 16.23 -2.10 10.68
N GLY A 122 15.80 -0.87 10.89
CA GLY A 122 15.38 0.00 9.79
C GLY A 122 14.28 -0.64 8.94
N PRO A 123 14.46 -0.75 7.61
CA PRO A 123 13.47 -1.41 6.76
C PRO A 123 13.20 -2.86 7.13
N GLY A 124 14.15 -3.56 7.78
CA GLY A 124 13.95 -4.92 8.29
C GLY A 124 12.96 -5.07 9.43
N CYS A 125 12.44 -3.95 9.96
CA CYS A 125 11.39 -3.89 10.98
C CYS A 125 10.20 -3.01 10.53
N ASP A 126 10.16 -2.57 9.27
CA ASP A 126 9.08 -1.71 8.78
C ASP A 126 7.86 -2.54 8.39
N ILE A 127 6.78 -2.34 9.14
CA ILE A 127 5.54 -3.10 8.96
C ILE A 127 4.78 -2.76 7.66
N PHE A 128 5.21 -1.75 6.89
CA PHE A 128 4.62 -1.49 5.56
C PHE A 128 4.76 -2.70 4.63
N HIS A 129 5.85 -3.44 4.74
CA HIS A 129 6.10 -4.61 3.89
C HIS A 129 6.27 -5.93 4.65
N LEU A 130 6.19 -5.88 5.98
CA LEU A 130 6.29 -7.08 6.82
C LEU A 130 4.89 -7.56 7.17
N VAL A 131 4.59 -8.81 6.82
CA VAL A 131 3.29 -9.43 7.00
C VAL A 131 3.45 -10.86 7.56
N PRO A 132 2.46 -11.37 8.31
CA PRO A 132 2.48 -12.76 8.72
C PRO A 132 2.00 -13.64 7.56
N THR A 133 2.76 -14.66 7.19
CA THR A 133 2.39 -15.61 6.13
C THR A 133 2.78 -17.03 6.48
N ASP A 134 2.15 -17.99 5.82
CA ASP A 134 2.55 -19.40 5.88
C ASP A 134 4.05 -19.58 5.66
N GLY A 135 4.70 -20.33 6.56
CA GLY A 135 6.15 -20.52 6.54
C GLY A 135 6.63 -21.27 5.32
N LYS A 136 5.88 -22.30 4.86
CA LYS A 136 6.25 -23.08 3.68
C LYS A 136 6.17 -22.25 2.42
N VAL A 137 5.09 -21.48 2.23
CA VAL A 137 4.92 -20.63 1.05
C VAL A 137 5.96 -19.50 1.05
N ASN A 138 6.22 -18.87 2.21
CA ASN A 138 7.33 -17.92 2.38
C ASN A 138 8.68 -18.54 1.97
N GLY A 139 8.96 -19.77 2.40
CA GLY A 139 10.16 -20.50 2.00
C GLY A 139 10.22 -20.78 0.51
N MET A 140 9.11 -21.13 -0.13
CA MET A 140 9.03 -21.31 -1.59
C MET A 140 9.23 -19.99 -2.34
N ARG A 141 8.65 -18.89 -1.84
CA ARG A 141 8.87 -17.55 -2.36
C ARG A 141 10.33 -17.14 -2.25
N SER A 142 11.02 -17.49 -1.17
CA SER A 142 12.43 -17.21 -0.95
C SER A 142 12.76 -15.70 -1.14
N ASN A 143 13.70 -15.35 -2.01
CA ASN A 143 14.04 -13.98 -2.39
C ASN A 143 13.78 -13.68 -3.86
N TYR A 144 12.88 -14.43 -4.50
CA TYR A 144 12.48 -14.14 -5.87
C TYR A 144 11.72 -12.80 -5.92
N ALA A 145 11.88 -12.07 -7.03
CA ALA A 145 11.10 -10.88 -7.29
C ALA A 145 9.61 -11.22 -7.42
N PHE A 146 8.76 -10.25 -7.11
CA PHE A 146 7.36 -10.35 -7.53
C PHE A 146 7.22 -10.22 -9.04
N GLY A 147 6.18 -10.84 -9.58
CA GLY A 147 5.85 -10.79 -11.00
C GLY A 147 4.67 -11.68 -11.34
N GLU A 148 4.21 -11.64 -12.57
CA GLU A 148 3.20 -12.57 -13.07
C GLU A 148 3.88 -13.81 -13.66
N VAL A 149 3.28 -14.97 -13.40
CA VAL A 149 3.83 -16.28 -13.76
C VAL A 149 3.21 -16.78 -15.07
N SER A 150 4.05 -17.05 -16.07
CA SER A 150 3.64 -17.67 -17.32
C SER A 150 3.53 -19.19 -17.23
N SER A 151 4.40 -19.82 -16.43
CA SER A 151 4.42 -21.28 -16.19
C SER A 151 4.85 -21.55 -14.75
N ALA A 152 3.92 -22.06 -13.94
CA ALA A 152 4.14 -22.33 -12.53
C ALA A 152 4.95 -23.61 -12.31
N SER A 153 5.96 -23.53 -11.44
CA SER A 153 6.68 -24.68 -10.88
C SER A 153 6.18 -25.03 -9.47
N TYR A 154 5.45 -24.14 -8.82
CA TYR A 154 4.78 -24.32 -7.54
C TYR A 154 3.52 -23.46 -7.49
N THR A 155 2.47 -23.97 -6.85
CA THR A 155 1.24 -23.24 -6.55
C THR A 155 0.86 -23.54 -5.11
N SER A 156 0.58 -22.50 -4.31
CA SER A 156 0.13 -22.63 -2.93
C SER A 156 -1.37 -22.93 -2.83
N GLY A 157 -1.84 -23.24 -1.64
CA GLY A 157 -3.24 -23.59 -1.40
C GLY A 157 -4.24 -22.47 -1.72
N ASN A 158 -3.84 -21.18 -1.67
CA ASN A 158 -4.69 -20.07 -2.12
C ASN A 158 -4.56 -19.75 -3.62
N GLY A 159 -3.61 -20.37 -4.33
CA GLY A 159 -3.38 -20.11 -5.75
C GLY A 159 -2.20 -19.18 -6.06
N SER A 160 -1.44 -18.69 -5.06
CA SER A 160 -0.18 -17.97 -5.30
C SER A 160 0.83 -18.88 -5.98
N LYS A 161 1.67 -18.32 -6.87
CA LYS A 161 2.51 -19.13 -7.78
C LYS A 161 3.98 -18.72 -7.71
N LEU A 162 4.86 -19.70 -7.90
CA LEU A 162 6.27 -19.49 -8.24
C LEU A 162 6.54 -20.10 -9.60
N GLY A 163 7.16 -19.36 -10.52
CA GLY A 163 7.44 -19.88 -11.85
C GLY A 163 8.15 -18.89 -12.76
N SER A 164 8.14 -19.20 -14.05
CA SER A 164 8.77 -18.35 -15.07
C SER A 164 8.02 -17.04 -15.22
N SER A 165 8.76 -15.94 -15.35
CA SER A 165 8.19 -14.61 -15.49
C SER A 165 7.41 -14.45 -16.80
N LYS A 166 6.31 -13.71 -16.73
CA LYS A 166 5.53 -13.20 -17.86
C LYS A 166 5.94 -11.75 -18.12
N THR A 167 5.83 -11.31 -19.37
CA THR A 167 5.98 -9.90 -19.71
C THR A 167 4.82 -9.09 -19.13
N ILE A 168 5.15 -8.00 -18.46
CA ILE A 168 4.20 -7.04 -17.90
C ILE A 168 4.12 -5.85 -18.85
N SER A 169 2.90 -5.44 -19.20
CA SER A 169 2.65 -4.26 -20.05
C SER A 169 1.73 -3.28 -19.34
N VAL A 170 2.02 -2.00 -19.49
CA VAL A 170 1.21 -0.88 -19.01
C VAL A 170 1.00 0.08 -20.15
N ASN A 171 -0.26 0.33 -20.50
CA ASN A 171 -0.63 1.30 -21.52
C ASN A 171 -0.68 2.72 -20.93
N GLY A 172 -0.52 3.71 -21.80
CA GLY A 172 -0.53 5.12 -21.45
C GLY A 172 0.83 5.60 -20.92
N LYS A 173 0.83 6.83 -20.41
CA LYS A 173 1.99 7.53 -19.90
C LYS A 173 2.46 6.93 -18.58
N THR A 174 3.77 6.78 -18.41
CA THR A 174 4.42 6.49 -17.13
C THR A 174 5.71 7.29 -17.02
N VAL A 175 6.31 7.34 -15.82
CA VAL A 175 7.63 7.95 -15.62
C VAL A 175 8.74 7.24 -16.39
N ALA A 176 8.54 5.96 -16.74
CA ALA A 176 9.49 5.14 -17.51
C ALA A 176 9.24 5.16 -19.03
N GLY A 177 8.33 6.02 -19.51
CA GLY A 177 7.91 6.16 -20.90
C GLY A 177 6.46 5.72 -21.13
N ASP A 178 6.00 5.87 -22.36
CA ASP A 178 4.63 5.52 -22.75
C ASP A 178 4.55 4.06 -23.20
N ASN A 179 3.42 3.41 -22.90
CA ASN A 179 3.12 2.04 -23.33
C ASN A 179 4.28 1.08 -23.05
N ILE A 180 4.73 1.04 -21.80
CA ILE A 180 5.90 0.26 -21.41
C ILE A 180 5.58 -1.24 -21.34
N SER A 181 6.56 -2.05 -21.76
CA SER A 181 6.59 -3.49 -21.54
C SER A 181 7.94 -3.90 -20.97
N ALA A 182 7.94 -4.82 -20.01
CA ALA A 182 9.15 -5.34 -19.40
C ALA A 182 8.96 -6.76 -18.85
N THR A 183 10.05 -7.51 -18.79
CA THR A 183 10.07 -8.88 -18.26
C THR A 183 11.17 -9.00 -17.23
N CYS A 184 10.89 -9.64 -16.10
CA CYS A 184 11.91 -10.02 -15.13
C CYS A 184 12.64 -11.27 -15.63
N SER A 185 13.95 -11.32 -15.46
CA SER A 185 14.71 -12.53 -15.78
C SER A 185 14.51 -13.60 -14.69
N GLY A 186 14.35 -14.87 -15.11
CA GLY A 186 14.25 -16.00 -14.19
C GLY A 186 12.86 -16.22 -13.59
N LYS A 187 12.85 -16.77 -12.38
CA LYS A 187 11.60 -17.04 -11.65
C LYS A 187 11.10 -15.82 -10.90
N VAL A 188 9.78 -15.71 -10.82
CA VAL A 188 9.06 -14.71 -10.02
C VAL A 188 7.99 -15.37 -9.15
N PHE A 189 7.62 -14.70 -8.08
CA PHE A 189 6.49 -15.10 -7.25
C PHE A 189 5.29 -14.19 -7.54
N GLU A 190 4.14 -14.80 -7.79
CA GLU A 190 2.87 -14.13 -8.05
C GLU A 190 1.89 -14.42 -6.91
N PRO A 191 1.53 -13.45 -6.07
CA PRO A 191 0.40 -13.59 -5.16
C PRO A 191 -0.90 -13.63 -5.96
N ILE A 192 -1.99 -14.08 -5.33
CA ILE A 192 -3.32 -14.02 -5.95
C ILE A 192 -3.73 -12.56 -6.21
N ASP A 193 -4.67 -12.37 -7.14
CA ASP A 193 -5.06 -11.04 -7.62
C ASP A 193 -5.55 -10.13 -6.48
N GLU A 194 -6.26 -10.69 -5.50
CA GLU A 194 -6.78 -9.99 -4.31
C GLU A 194 -5.71 -9.22 -3.50
N TYR A 195 -4.42 -9.60 -3.60
CA TYR A 195 -3.35 -9.01 -2.77
C TYR A 195 -2.24 -8.36 -3.60
N LYS A 196 -2.38 -8.29 -4.91
CA LYS A 196 -1.37 -7.67 -5.80
C LYS A 196 -1.19 -6.19 -5.49
N GLY A 197 -2.29 -5.47 -5.32
CA GLY A 197 -2.29 -4.05 -4.95
C GLY A 197 -1.73 -3.80 -3.56
N ASP A 198 -2.07 -4.64 -2.58
CA ASP A 198 -1.51 -4.60 -1.23
C ASP A 198 0.02 -4.62 -1.27
N PHE A 199 0.60 -5.58 -2.00
CA PHE A 199 2.06 -5.69 -2.12
C PHE A 199 2.65 -4.54 -2.91
N ALA A 200 1.99 -4.07 -3.98
CA ALA A 200 2.47 -2.93 -4.75
C ALA A 200 2.55 -1.67 -3.87
N ARG A 201 1.50 -1.36 -3.11
CA ARG A 201 1.47 -0.22 -2.18
C ARG A 201 2.42 -0.39 -1.01
N GLY A 202 2.61 -1.61 -0.53
CA GLY A 202 3.65 -1.95 0.45
C GLY A 202 5.06 -1.64 -0.07
N TYR A 203 5.35 -1.97 -1.33
CA TYR A 203 6.62 -1.68 -2.01
C TYR A 203 6.83 -0.18 -2.22
N PHE A 204 5.84 0.53 -2.76
CA PHE A 204 5.90 1.98 -2.92
C PHE A 204 6.14 2.69 -1.57
N GLY A 205 5.35 2.33 -0.55
CA GLY A 205 5.44 2.93 0.78
C GLY A 205 6.79 2.68 1.45
N THR A 206 7.29 1.45 1.42
CA THR A 206 8.59 1.11 2.03
C THR A 206 9.73 1.77 1.28
N MET A 207 9.71 1.71 -0.05
CA MET A 207 10.77 2.32 -0.85
C MET A 207 10.85 3.84 -0.61
N ILE A 208 9.73 4.55 -0.66
CA ILE A 208 9.72 6.00 -0.47
C ILE A 208 10.08 6.38 0.96
N ARG A 209 9.63 5.60 1.95
CA ARG A 209 9.97 5.81 3.37
C ARG A 209 11.48 5.73 3.61
N TRP A 210 12.19 4.85 2.93
CA TRP A 210 13.61 4.58 3.17
C TRP A 210 14.53 5.15 2.09
N ALA A 211 13.99 5.91 1.12
CA ALA A 211 14.76 6.51 0.05
C ALA A 211 15.88 7.44 0.58
N GLY A 212 17.13 7.04 0.39
CA GLY A 212 18.30 7.78 0.89
C GLY A 212 18.58 7.64 2.39
N ASP A 213 17.67 7.10 3.19
CA ASP A 213 17.87 6.88 4.64
C ASP A 213 18.48 5.52 4.94
N HIS A 214 18.46 4.60 3.97
CA HIS A 214 19.02 3.25 4.08
C HIS A 214 19.61 2.80 2.75
N GLN A 215 20.37 1.68 2.78
CA GLN A 215 20.80 1.01 1.57
C GLN A 215 19.60 0.72 0.66
N ALA A 216 19.73 1.04 -0.64
CA ALA A 216 18.69 0.74 -1.62
C ALA A 216 18.43 -0.77 -1.73
N PHE A 217 17.21 -1.13 -2.11
CA PHE A 217 16.72 -2.51 -2.19
C PHE A 217 17.19 -3.25 -3.46
N THR A 218 18.43 -3.02 -3.91
CA THR A 218 18.92 -3.42 -5.24
C THR A 218 19.76 -4.69 -5.27
N SER A 219 20.09 -5.28 -4.11
CA SER A 219 20.94 -6.47 -4.07
C SER A 219 20.21 -7.70 -4.60
N GLY A 220 20.91 -8.57 -5.35
CA GLY A 220 20.36 -9.79 -5.92
C GLY A 220 19.12 -9.53 -6.80
N ASN A 221 18.05 -10.27 -6.57
CA ASN A 221 16.79 -10.13 -7.34
C ASN A 221 16.09 -8.77 -7.13
N GLY A 222 16.51 -7.98 -6.13
CA GLY A 222 15.95 -6.65 -5.88
C GLY A 222 16.21 -5.68 -7.01
N GLY A 223 17.36 -5.80 -7.70
CA GLY A 223 17.69 -5.01 -8.88
C GLY A 223 16.75 -5.22 -10.08
N SER A 224 15.88 -6.23 -10.06
CA SER A 224 14.82 -6.36 -11.06
C SER A 224 13.71 -5.34 -10.87
N ILE A 225 13.40 -4.95 -9.64
CA ILE A 225 12.30 -4.03 -9.29
C ILE A 225 12.82 -2.63 -8.95
N PHE A 226 13.92 -2.53 -8.19
CA PHE A 226 14.44 -1.27 -7.67
C PHE A 226 15.72 -0.83 -8.42
N SER A 227 15.77 0.45 -8.81
CA SER A 227 16.97 1.05 -9.43
C SER A 227 17.91 1.68 -8.41
N GLY A 228 17.40 2.04 -7.23
CA GLY A 228 18.12 2.79 -6.21
C GLY A 228 18.42 4.25 -6.60
N ASN A 229 17.98 4.69 -7.76
CA ASN A 229 18.11 6.07 -8.23
C ASN A 229 16.79 6.82 -8.05
N TYR A 230 16.73 7.68 -7.05
CA TYR A 230 15.52 8.42 -6.64
C TYR A 230 15.31 9.74 -7.40
N THR A 231 15.85 9.85 -8.63
CA THR A 231 15.58 10.95 -9.56
C THR A 231 14.60 10.55 -10.64
N ALA A 232 14.11 11.50 -11.44
CA ALA A 232 13.23 11.21 -12.55
C ALA A 232 13.88 10.25 -13.57
N THR A 233 15.17 10.41 -13.88
CA THR A 233 15.89 9.51 -14.79
C THR A 233 16.10 8.09 -14.23
N GLY A 234 15.96 7.91 -12.92
CA GLY A 234 15.95 6.62 -12.24
C GLY A 234 14.53 6.15 -11.88
N ASN A 235 13.51 6.72 -12.52
CA ASN A 235 12.09 6.41 -12.29
C ASN A 235 11.73 6.46 -10.80
N PHE A 236 12.29 7.42 -10.07
CA PHE A 236 12.09 7.59 -8.64
C PHE A 236 12.27 6.28 -7.85
N GLY A 237 13.37 5.58 -8.10
CA GLY A 237 13.79 4.39 -7.34
C GLY A 237 13.39 3.05 -7.95
N LEU A 238 12.63 3.03 -9.05
CA LEU A 238 12.18 1.81 -9.71
C LEU A 238 12.91 1.56 -11.03
N THR A 239 13.04 0.30 -11.42
CA THR A 239 13.37 -0.10 -12.80
C THR A 239 12.14 0.06 -13.69
N LYS A 240 12.33 -0.03 -15.02
CA LYS A 240 11.19 -0.09 -15.95
C LYS A 240 10.23 -1.25 -15.63
N TYR A 241 10.79 -2.41 -15.26
CA TYR A 241 9.97 -3.56 -14.82
C TYR A 241 9.23 -3.28 -13.52
N GLY A 242 9.90 -2.67 -12.54
CA GLY A 242 9.28 -2.26 -11.28
C GLY A 242 8.12 -1.29 -11.49
N VAL A 243 8.28 -0.28 -12.36
CA VAL A 243 7.19 0.64 -12.73
C VAL A 243 6.03 -0.13 -13.36
N ALA A 244 6.30 -0.97 -14.37
CA ALA A 244 5.25 -1.72 -15.05
C ALA A 244 4.47 -2.64 -14.10
N LEU A 245 5.18 -3.42 -13.27
CA LEU A 245 4.57 -4.37 -12.35
C LEU A 245 3.72 -3.68 -11.28
N LEU A 246 4.32 -2.74 -10.57
CA LEU A 246 3.67 -2.14 -9.40
C LEU A 246 2.52 -1.20 -9.80
N LEU A 247 2.62 -0.47 -10.94
CA LEU A 247 1.50 0.31 -11.46
C LEU A 247 0.34 -0.59 -11.90
N LYS A 248 0.65 -1.67 -12.64
CA LYS A 248 -0.39 -2.62 -13.07
C LYS A 248 -1.14 -3.17 -11.86
N TRP A 249 -0.42 -3.69 -10.89
CA TRP A 249 -1.02 -4.29 -9.69
C TRP A 249 -1.79 -3.27 -8.84
N HIS A 250 -1.26 -2.06 -8.70
CA HIS A 250 -1.94 -0.97 -7.99
C HIS A 250 -3.27 -0.59 -8.63
N ARG A 251 -3.35 -0.59 -9.97
CA ARG A 251 -4.56 -0.24 -10.74
C ARG A 251 -5.59 -1.37 -10.77
N GLU A 252 -5.13 -2.62 -10.84
CA GLU A 252 -5.99 -3.81 -10.95
C GLU A 252 -6.57 -4.26 -9.60
N ASP A 253 -5.89 -3.94 -8.50
CA ASP A 253 -6.32 -4.25 -7.14
C ASP A 253 -6.32 -2.96 -6.30
N PRO A 254 -7.45 -2.20 -6.31
CA PRO A 254 -7.62 -0.96 -5.58
C PRO A 254 -7.56 -1.15 -4.06
N VAL A 255 -7.31 -0.04 -3.33
CA VAL A 255 -7.21 -0.06 -1.86
C VAL A 255 -8.46 -0.63 -1.21
N SER A 256 -8.29 -1.68 -0.44
CA SER A 256 -9.34 -2.41 0.27
C SER A 256 -9.59 -1.88 1.68
N GLU A 257 -10.73 -2.24 2.29
CA GLU A 257 -11.01 -1.97 3.71
C GLU A 257 -9.92 -2.56 4.63
N LYS A 258 -9.41 -3.74 4.29
CA LYS A 258 -8.29 -4.39 4.99
C LYS A 258 -7.06 -3.49 5.03
N GLU A 259 -6.69 -2.88 3.90
CA GLU A 259 -5.52 -2.01 3.84
C GLU A 259 -5.72 -0.72 4.63
N ILE A 260 -6.91 -0.12 4.57
CA ILE A 260 -7.26 1.06 5.36
C ILE A 260 -7.16 0.73 6.86
N ALA A 261 -7.77 -0.37 7.27
CA ALA A 261 -7.70 -0.83 8.67
C ALA A 261 -6.25 -1.12 9.09
N ARG A 262 -5.47 -1.76 8.20
CA ARG A 262 -4.06 -2.05 8.42
C ARG A 262 -3.24 -0.77 8.57
N ASN A 263 -3.43 0.22 7.70
CA ASN A 263 -2.70 1.50 7.76
C ASN A 263 -3.03 2.29 9.04
N ASN A 264 -4.26 2.23 9.50
CA ASN A 264 -4.67 2.78 10.80
C ASN A 264 -4.01 2.02 11.98
N GLY A 265 -3.88 0.70 11.87
CA GLY A 265 -3.14 -0.13 12.82
C GLY A 265 -1.65 0.18 12.85
N ILE A 266 -1.05 0.42 11.69
CA ILE A 266 0.35 0.83 11.55
C ILE A 266 0.60 2.16 12.25
N GLN A 267 -0.28 3.15 12.07
CA GLN A 267 -0.16 4.42 12.77
C GLN A 267 -0.20 4.25 14.28
N LYS A 268 -1.05 3.36 14.79
CA LYS A 268 -1.15 3.09 16.25
C LYS A 268 0.11 2.38 16.80
N THR A 269 0.80 1.59 15.99
CA THR A 269 1.92 0.73 16.43
C THR A 269 3.28 1.28 16.04
N GLN A 270 3.46 1.72 14.78
CA GLN A 270 4.73 2.22 14.24
C GLN A 270 4.76 3.77 14.13
N GLY A 271 3.60 4.42 14.22
CA GLY A 271 3.45 5.87 14.30
C GLY A 271 3.29 6.60 12.98
N ASN A 272 3.72 6.02 11.86
CA ASN A 272 3.60 6.61 10.54
C ASN A 272 2.50 5.95 9.70
N ARG A 273 2.28 6.49 8.49
CA ARG A 273 1.26 6.00 7.55
C ARG A 273 1.85 5.78 6.17
N ASN A 274 1.29 4.80 5.45
CA ASN A 274 1.61 4.58 4.04
C ASN A 274 0.82 5.58 3.17
N PRO A 275 1.50 6.52 2.47
CA PRO A 275 0.84 7.55 1.66
C PRO A 275 -0.02 6.99 0.52
N PHE A 276 0.32 5.83 0.00
CA PHE A 276 -0.34 5.22 -1.16
C PHE A 276 -1.57 4.38 -0.79
N ILE A 277 -1.86 4.27 0.50
CA ILE A 277 -3.15 3.80 1.02
C ILE A 277 -4.03 5.00 1.37
N ASP A 278 -3.45 6.07 1.92
CA ASP A 278 -4.20 7.27 2.30
C ASP A 278 -4.67 8.09 1.09
N TYR A 279 -3.80 8.28 0.11
CA TYR A 279 -4.07 8.93 -1.18
C TYR A 279 -3.54 8.04 -2.32
N PRO A 280 -4.29 7.00 -2.73
CA PRO A 280 -3.82 6.03 -3.71
C PRO A 280 -3.38 6.68 -5.02
N TYR A 281 -4.08 7.73 -5.45
CA TYR A 281 -3.80 8.42 -6.71
C TYR A 281 -2.45 9.17 -6.73
N LEU A 282 -1.77 9.35 -5.59
CA LEU A 282 -0.38 9.87 -5.55
C LEU A 282 0.60 8.99 -6.32
N VAL A 283 0.30 7.69 -6.48
CA VAL A 283 1.10 6.78 -7.32
C VAL A 283 1.14 7.29 -8.76
N GLU A 284 0.02 7.76 -9.29
CA GLU A 284 -0.07 8.27 -10.66
C GLU A 284 0.75 9.56 -10.87
N TYR A 285 0.84 10.42 -9.85
CA TYR A 285 1.64 11.65 -9.91
C TYR A 285 3.14 11.42 -9.84
N ILE A 286 3.57 10.29 -9.27
CA ILE A 286 5.00 9.97 -9.16
C ILE A 286 5.44 9.05 -10.29
N TRP A 287 4.70 7.96 -10.56
CA TRP A 287 5.12 6.92 -11.50
C TRP A 287 4.21 6.73 -12.72
N GLY A 288 2.96 7.16 -12.66
CA GLY A 288 1.92 6.88 -13.64
C GLY A 288 1.59 8.04 -14.58
N GLU A 289 0.34 8.12 -14.96
CA GLU A 289 -0.16 9.01 -16.03
C GLU A 289 0.00 10.50 -15.72
N LYS A 290 -0.01 10.89 -14.45
CA LYS A 290 0.17 12.26 -13.97
C LYS A 290 1.62 12.58 -13.63
N ALA A 291 2.58 11.73 -13.99
CA ALA A 291 3.99 11.94 -13.67
C ALA A 291 4.50 13.29 -14.18
N GLY A 292 5.02 14.11 -13.25
CA GLY A 292 5.51 15.45 -13.50
C GLY A 292 4.46 16.57 -13.36
N GLU A 293 3.17 16.25 -13.23
CA GLU A 293 2.12 17.23 -12.95
C GLU A 293 2.13 17.66 -11.47
N LYS A 294 1.58 18.83 -11.19
CA LYS A 294 1.42 19.30 -9.81
C LYS A 294 0.23 18.64 -9.15
N VAL A 295 0.44 18.12 -7.94
CA VAL A 295 -0.66 17.61 -7.12
C VAL A 295 -1.56 18.74 -6.65
N ASN A 296 -2.86 18.56 -6.81
CA ASN A 296 -3.86 19.34 -6.10
C ASN A 296 -4.64 18.37 -5.19
N LEU A 297 -4.38 18.44 -3.88
CA LEU A 297 -5.00 17.52 -2.92
C LEU A 297 -6.53 17.64 -2.87
N SER A 298 -7.09 18.80 -3.22
CA SER A 298 -8.56 18.97 -3.26
C SER A 298 -9.22 18.19 -4.39
N ASN A 299 -8.45 17.79 -5.41
CA ASN A 299 -8.89 16.94 -6.51
C ASN A 299 -8.72 15.44 -6.21
N LEU A 300 -8.14 15.09 -5.08
CA LEU A 300 -7.92 13.69 -4.67
C LEU A 300 -8.90 13.30 -3.56
N ILE A 301 -9.40 12.08 -3.63
CA ILE A 301 -10.18 11.48 -2.56
C ILE A 301 -9.24 10.66 -1.67
N SER A 302 -9.18 10.98 -0.37
CA SER A 302 -8.41 10.18 0.57
C SER A 302 -9.19 8.95 1.01
N SER A 303 -8.51 7.92 1.49
CA SER A 303 -9.16 6.71 2.02
C SER A 303 -10.01 6.95 3.28
N SER A 304 -9.96 8.14 3.88
CA SER A 304 -10.83 8.55 4.99
C SER A 304 -12.01 9.43 4.53
N ASP A 305 -12.10 9.78 3.27
CA ASP A 305 -13.22 10.55 2.70
C ASP A 305 -14.44 9.65 2.54
N SER A 306 -15.62 10.15 2.86
CA SER A 306 -16.88 9.38 2.74
C SER A 306 -17.24 8.99 1.32
N ARG A 307 -16.62 9.62 0.32
CA ARG A 307 -16.75 9.30 -1.12
C ARG A 307 -15.78 8.21 -1.58
N PHE A 308 -14.85 7.80 -0.74
CA PHE A 308 -13.93 6.72 -1.07
C PHE A 308 -14.66 5.37 -0.96
N HIS A 309 -14.60 4.59 -2.02
CA HIS A 309 -15.19 3.25 -2.08
C HIS A 309 -14.07 2.20 -2.12
N PRO A 310 -13.75 1.53 -1.00
CA PRO A 310 -12.72 0.51 -0.95
C PRO A 310 -12.97 -0.62 -1.96
N GLY A 311 -11.92 -1.03 -2.66
CA GLY A 311 -11.99 -2.07 -3.70
C GLY A 311 -12.50 -1.59 -5.06
N GLU A 312 -12.89 -0.30 -5.20
CA GLU A 312 -13.36 0.25 -6.46
C GLU A 312 -12.32 1.19 -7.07
N SER A 313 -12.51 2.49 -6.98
CA SER A 313 -11.62 3.48 -7.60
C SER A 313 -10.58 4.04 -6.64
N ASN A 314 -9.43 4.46 -7.16
CA ASN A 314 -8.33 5.00 -6.36
C ASN A 314 -8.43 6.51 -6.04
N GLY A 315 -9.63 7.07 -6.09
CA GLY A 315 -9.89 8.33 -5.42
C GLY A 315 -9.42 9.60 -6.13
N TRP A 316 -9.63 9.74 -7.43
CA TRP A 316 -9.47 10.99 -8.16
C TRP A 316 -10.83 11.58 -8.55
N ILE A 317 -11.02 12.87 -8.26
CA ILE A 317 -12.27 13.58 -8.56
C ILE A 317 -12.21 14.21 -9.99
N GLY A 318 -11.00 14.36 -10.57
CA GLY A 318 -10.78 15.11 -11.81
C GLY A 318 -10.54 16.61 -11.55
N ASP A 319 -10.20 17.33 -12.62
CA ASP A 319 -10.22 18.78 -12.57
C ASP A 319 -11.67 19.26 -12.56
N ALA A 320 -11.98 20.27 -11.75
CA ALA A 320 -13.34 20.78 -11.56
C ALA A 320 -14.00 21.33 -12.85
N THR A 321 -13.27 21.34 -13.96
CA THR A 321 -13.78 21.71 -15.31
C THR A 321 -14.43 20.55 -16.04
N ASP A 322 -14.23 19.30 -15.61
CA ASP A 322 -14.78 18.09 -16.22
C ASP A 322 -15.90 17.46 -15.37
N VAL A 323 -16.58 18.25 -14.54
CA VAL A 323 -17.82 17.81 -13.92
C VAL A 323 -18.90 17.80 -15.02
N GLU A 324 -18.90 16.79 -15.88
CA GLU A 324 -20.17 16.22 -16.28
C GLU A 324 -20.85 15.85 -14.96
N GLU A 325 -21.95 16.50 -14.70
CA GLU A 325 -22.85 16.17 -13.59
C GLU A 325 -23.15 14.68 -13.72
N VAL A 326 -22.38 13.82 -13.05
CA VAL A 326 -22.76 12.42 -12.89
C VAL A 326 -24.01 12.49 -12.05
N THR A 327 -25.13 12.61 -12.71
CA THR A 327 -26.41 12.32 -12.13
C THR A 327 -26.34 10.88 -11.70
N PHE A 328 -26.00 10.67 -10.41
CA PHE A 328 -26.26 9.38 -9.78
C PHE A 328 -27.76 9.16 -9.94
N GLU A 329 -28.17 8.40 -10.91
CA GLU A 329 -29.45 7.71 -10.82
C GLU A 329 -29.37 7.02 -9.46
N PRO A 330 -30.29 7.34 -8.51
CA PRO A 330 -30.28 6.67 -7.24
C PRO A 330 -30.30 5.16 -7.55
N ILE A 331 -29.33 4.41 -7.03
CA ILE A 331 -29.35 2.95 -7.09
C ILE A 331 -30.64 2.58 -6.38
N VAL A 332 -31.70 2.43 -7.14
CA VAL A 332 -32.94 1.89 -6.64
C VAL A 332 -32.60 0.46 -6.23
N PRO A 333 -32.69 0.12 -4.93
CA PRO A 333 -32.37 -1.23 -4.49
C PRO A 333 -33.11 -2.20 -5.40
N THR A 334 -32.40 -3.08 -6.09
CA THR A 334 -32.98 -3.97 -7.11
C THR A 334 -34.10 -4.83 -6.54
N ALA A 335 -34.12 -5.05 -5.22
CA ALA A 335 -35.25 -5.59 -4.47
C ALA A 335 -35.02 -5.45 -2.95
N VAL A 336 -36.04 -5.09 -2.20
CA VAL A 336 -36.03 -5.06 -0.72
C VAL A 336 -36.92 -6.19 -0.21
N LYS A 337 -36.45 -6.98 0.76
CA LYS A 337 -37.24 -8.01 1.45
C LYS A 337 -37.83 -7.42 2.72
N VAL A 338 -39.14 -7.44 2.83
CA VAL A 338 -39.89 -6.91 3.99
C VAL A 338 -40.78 -8.01 4.55
N LEU A 339 -40.79 -8.18 5.87
CA LEU A 339 -41.76 -9.04 6.55
C LEU A 339 -42.94 -8.16 7.00
N ARG A 340 -44.13 -8.38 6.44
CA ARG A 340 -45.35 -7.66 6.78
C ARG A 340 -46.49 -8.66 7.06
N ASP A 341 -47.12 -8.56 8.19
CA ASP A 341 -48.22 -9.40 8.67
C ASP A 341 -47.87 -10.92 8.58
N GLY A 342 -46.61 -11.27 8.89
CA GLY A 342 -46.09 -12.66 8.85
C GLY A 342 -45.78 -13.17 7.45
N GLN A 343 -45.89 -12.38 6.40
CA GLN A 343 -45.56 -12.74 5.03
C GLN A 343 -44.29 -12.02 4.55
N LEU A 344 -43.39 -12.78 3.90
CA LEU A 344 -42.21 -12.23 3.25
C LEU A 344 -42.60 -11.63 1.90
N LEU A 345 -42.40 -10.32 1.77
CA LEU A 345 -42.61 -9.56 0.54
C LEU A 345 -41.26 -9.14 -0.06
N ILE A 346 -41.19 -9.19 -1.39
CA ILE A 346 -40.04 -8.68 -2.15
C ILE A 346 -40.54 -7.45 -2.92
N ILE A 347 -40.04 -6.27 -2.59
CA ILE A 347 -40.41 -4.99 -3.21
C ILE A 347 -39.30 -4.58 -4.19
N GLN A 348 -39.67 -4.39 -5.46
CA GLN A 348 -38.78 -3.93 -6.51
C GLN A 348 -39.42 -2.72 -7.21
N GLY A 349 -38.97 -1.52 -6.88
CA GLY A 349 -39.64 -0.29 -7.27
C GLY A 349 -41.08 -0.24 -6.71
N GLU A 350 -42.06 -0.05 -7.57
CA GLU A 350 -43.48 -0.05 -7.20
C GLU A 350 -44.11 -1.46 -7.18
N LYS A 351 -43.39 -2.48 -7.60
CA LYS A 351 -43.88 -3.85 -7.70
C LYS A 351 -43.61 -4.63 -6.43
N VAL A 352 -44.61 -5.36 -5.95
CA VAL A 352 -44.53 -6.20 -4.75
C VAL A 352 -44.76 -7.67 -5.13
N TYR A 353 -43.85 -8.54 -4.75
CA TYR A 353 -43.88 -9.96 -5.01
C TYR A 353 -43.97 -10.74 -3.68
N ASN A 354 -44.60 -11.90 -3.70
CA ASN A 354 -44.58 -12.84 -2.58
C ASN A 354 -43.24 -13.62 -2.52
N ALA A 355 -43.10 -14.46 -1.50
CA ALA A 355 -41.89 -15.29 -1.32
C ALA A 355 -41.63 -16.27 -2.47
N GLN A 356 -42.61 -16.59 -3.28
CA GLN A 356 -42.55 -17.46 -4.45
C GLN A 356 -42.24 -16.69 -5.74
N GLY A 357 -42.06 -15.35 -5.66
CA GLY A 357 -41.78 -14.51 -6.81
C GLY A 357 -43.02 -14.10 -7.62
N CYS A 358 -44.24 -14.36 -7.13
CA CYS A 358 -45.48 -13.96 -7.79
C CYS A 358 -45.82 -12.51 -7.47
N LEU A 359 -46.15 -11.72 -8.49
CA LEU A 359 -46.58 -10.32 -8.34
C LEU A 359 -47.93 -10.29 -7.59
N ILE A 360 -48.01 -9.52 -6.51
CA ILE A 360 -49.24 -9.38 -5.69
C ILE A 360 -49.78 -7.96 -5.68
N ASN A 361 -49.06 -6.98 -6.20
CA ASN A 361 -49.56 -5.63 -6.45
C ASN A 361 -48.81 -5.01 -7.64
N ASN A 362 -49.52 -4.22 -8.43
CA ASN A 362 -49.00 -3.44 -9.57
C ASN A 362 -48.77 -1.99 -9.11
#